data_2c33e74265ce51906ed7d6e63f80eef0
#
_entry.id   2c33e74265ce51906ed7d6e63f80eef0
#
_cell.length_a   1.000
_cell.length_b   1.000
_cell.length_c   1.000
_cell.angle_alpha   90.00
_cell.angle_beta   90.00
_cell.angle_gamma   90.00
#
_symmetry.space_group_name_H-M   'P 1'
#
loop_
_entity.id
_entity.type
_entity.pdbx_description
1 polymer ?
#
loop_
_entity_poly.entity_id
_entity_poly.type
_entity_poly.pdbx_seq_one_letter_code
_entity_poly.pdbx_strand_id
1 'polypeptide(L)'
;MRVHPYASVAYAAAFSPLEPIWLRHAATHVLKRPVPGTKHHDAMGCYPLCVLQADDGIEEDFEMLKQAEIATLVAVTDCLSQPDEAFLAAHFDRCRPYKTHYVYDASLPNADYSKHHRDRIRRARKSCETRVVKLADHLDAWMECYTTLVRKKNITGIQNFARSYFQAVAVMPEATTIAAFVDGAFASGHIWMRHEGKVYSHLAASTELGRKLRCAFPIYDDAIQMFREGHIIDFGGSAGAEESANDGLRDFKQGFANAERRNFLCGHILDFGLYQALCARRGVDPAAAFFPAYRSSV
;
A
#
# COMPACT_ATOMS: atom_id res chain seq x y z
N MET A 1 -8.97 -5.26 -20.89
CA MET A 1 -8.06 -4.90 -19.79
C MET A 1 -8.53 -5.61 -18.52
N ARG A 2 -7.66 -6.28 -17.78
CA ARG A 2 -8.05 -6.90 -16.50
C ARG A 2 -8.13 -5.81 -15.43
N VAL A 3 -9.12 -5.91 -14.55
CA VAL A 3 -9.22 -4.99 -13.41
C VAL A 3 -8.00 -5.17 -12.51
N HIS A 4 -7.38 -4.06 -12.12
CA HIS A 4 -6.23 -4.11 -11.20
C HIS A 4 -6.65 -4.75 -9.86
N PRO A 5 -5.86 -5.65 -9.25
CA PRO A 5 -6.25 -6.32 -8.02
C PRO A 5 -6.68 -5.33 -6.91
N TYR A 6 -5.96 -4.22 -6.72
CA TYR A 6 -6.31 -3.20 -5.72
C TYR A 6 -7.60 -2.42 -6.05
N ALA A 7 -8.04 -2.43 -7.31
CA ALA A 7 -9.31 -1.82 -7.73
C ALA A 7 -10.46 -2.84 -7.78
N SER A 8 -10.21 -4.14 -7.56
CA SER A 8 -11.21 -5.19 -7.68
C SER A 8 -12.22 -5.18 -6.52
N VAL A 9 -13.45 -5.62 -6.78
CA VAL A 9 -14.48 -5.78 -5.74
C VAL A 9 -14.04 -6.79 -4.66
N ALA A 10 -13.37 -7.86 -5.05
CA ALA A 10 -12.90 -8.89 -4.12
C ALA A 10 -11.87 -8.30 -3.12
N TYR A 11 -10.97 -7.45 -3.61
CA TYR A 11 -10.00 -6.78 -2.76
C TYR A 11 -10.65 -5.72 -1.86
N ALA A 12 -11.54 -4.90 -2.41
CA ALA A 12 -12.24 -3.89 -1.63
C ALA A 12 -13.11 -4.49 -0.52
N ALA A 13 -13.77 -5.63 -0.78
CA ALA A 13 -14.55 -6.36 0.21
C ALA A 13 -13.71 -6.92 1.37
N ALA A 14 -12.40 -7.12 1.18
CA ALA A 14 -11.50 -7.56 2.25
C ALA A 14 -11.36 -6.54 3.40
N PHE A 15 -11.72 -5.28 3.16
CA PHE A 15 -11.70 -4.21 4.17
C PHE A 15 -12.97 -4.14 5.03
N SER A 16 -13.81 -5.18 5.00
CA SER A 16 -14.98 -5.24 5.90
C SER A 16 -14.62 -4.90 7.35
N PRO A 17 -15.43 -4.07 8.06
CA PRO A 17 -16.81 -3.69 7.74
C PRO A 17 -16.96 -2.40 6.88
N LEU A 18 -15.92 -1.89 6.24
CA LEU A 18 -16.04 -0.72 5.37
C LEU A 18 -16.80 -1.11 4.09
N GLU A 19 -17.67 -0.22 3.63
CA GLU A 19 -18.47 -0.42 2.42
C GLU A 19 -17.68 0.03 1.18
N PRO A 20 -17.46 -0.85 0.18
CA PRO A 20 -16.84 -0.45 -1.07
C PRO A 20 -17.81 0.27 -1.99
N ILE A 21 -17.37 1.36 -2.61
CA ILE A 21 -18.11 2.11 -3.64
C ILE A 21 -17.31 2.04 -4.93
N TRP A 22 -17.94 1.64 -6.03
CA TRP A 22 -17.33 1.61 -7.36
C TRP A 22 -17.37 2.99 -8.02
N LEU A 23 -16.22 3.49 -8.43
CA LEU A 23 -16.07 4.69 -9.25
C LEU A 23 -15.89 4.25 -10.70
N ARG A 24 -16.85 4.60 -11.54
CA ARG A 24 -16.94 4.08 -12.90
C ARG A 24 -15.84 4.63 -13.80
N HIS A 25 -15.62 5.94 -13.76
CA HIS A 25 -14.65 6.64 -14.60
C HIS A 25 -13.23 6.49 -14.08
N ALA A 26 -13.05 6.57 -12.77
CA ALA A 26 -11.77 6.25 -12.14
C ALA A 26 -11.40 4.75 -12.21
N ALA A 27 -12.36 3.87 -12.58
CA ALA A 27 -12.23 2.41 -12.69
C ALA A 27 -11.64 1.75 -11.43
N THR A 28 -12.08 2.20 -10.25
CA THR A 28 -11.55 1.75 -8.96
C THR A 28 -12.64 1.65 -7.90
N HIS A 29 -12.38 0.89 -6.84
CA HIS A 29 -13.20 0.94 -5.63
C HIS A 29 -12.56 1.87 -4.60
N VAL A 30 -13.41 2.63 -3.92
CA VAL A 30 -13.07 3.39 -2.73
C VAL A 30 -13.87 2.86 -1.53
N LEU A 31 -13.41 3.13 -0.33
CA LEU A 31 -13.99 2.62 0.91
C LEU A 31 -14.69 3.75 1.65
N LYS A 32 -16.00 3.60 1.87
CA LYS A 32 -16.78 4.49 2.72
C LYS A 32 -16.40 4.27 4.18
N ARG A 33 -15.99 5.35 4.85
CA ARG A 33 -15.53 5.30 6.25
C ARG A 33 -16.39 6.20 7.14
N PRO A 34 -16.78 5.75 8.33
CA PRO A 34 -17.41 6.65 9.30
C PRO A 34 -16.41 7.74 9.75
N VAL A 35 -16.89 8.97 9.88
CA VAL A 35 -16.13 10.05 10.50
C VAL A 35 -16.34 9.96 12.02
N PRO A 36 -15.28 9.72 12.81
CA PRO A 36 -15.41 9.43 14.24
C PRO A 36 -16.21 10.49 15.00
N GLY A 37 -17.14 10.04 15.86
CA GLY A 37 -17.98 10.92 16.68
C GLY A 37 -19.06 11.67 15.92
N THR A 38 -19.37 11.27 14.68
CA THR A 38 -20.43 11.88 13.85
C THR A 38 -21.26 10.81 13.15
N LYS A 39 -22.34 11.23 12.48
CA LYS A 39 -23.13 10.37 11.60
C LYS A 39 -22.63 10.39 10.13
N HIS A 40 -21.63 11.20 9.84
CA HIS A 40 -21.16 11.44 8.48
C HIS A 40 -20.08 10.43 8.05
N HIS A 41 -19.83 10.39 6.75
CA HIS A 41 -18.86 9.49 6.13
C HIS A 41 -17.91 10.28 5.23
N ASP A 42 -16.73 9.75 5.04
CA ASP A 42 -15.82 10.10 3.95
C ASP A 42 -15.42 8.85 3.16
N ALA A 43 -14.70 9.03 2.07
CA ALA A 43 -14.19 7.94 1.26
C ALA A 43 -12.66 7.97 1.19
N MET A 44 -12.06 6.78 1.05
CA MET A 44 -10.64 6.64 0.76
C MET A 44 -10.38 5.52 -0.24
N GLY A 45 -9.32 5.64 -1.03
CA GLY A 45 -8.82 4.53 -1.84
C GLY A 45 -8.43 3.33 -0.98
N CYS A 46 -8.45 2.14 -1.58
CA CYS A 46 -7.95 0.94 -0.93
C CYS A 46 -6.44 1.08 -0.61
N TYR A 47 -6.01 0.49 0.51
CA TYR A 47 -4.59 0.38 0.82
C TYR A 47 -3.94 -0.71 -0.07
N PRO A 48 -2.67 -0.62 -0.50
CA PRO A 48 -1.73 0.49 -0.24
C PRO A 48 -1.85 1.63 -1.23
N LEU A 49 -2.47 1.41 -2.36
CA LEU A 49 -2.55 2.33 -3.50
C LEU A 49 -3.95 2.32 -4.09
N CYS A 50 -4.41 3.50 -4.51
CA CYS A 50 -5.63 3.68 -5.29
C CYS A 50 -5.24 3.80 -6.77
N VAL A 51 -5.62 2.83 -7.57
CA VAL A 51 -5.37 2.85 -9.01
C VAL A 51 -6.46 3.68 -9.67
N LEU A 52 -6.07 4.81 -10.25
CA LEU A 52 -6.97 5.74 -10.93
C LEU A 52 -6.73 5.70 -12.43
N GLN A 53 -7.78 5.65 -13.24
CA GLN A 53 -7.70 5.94 -14.66
C GLN A 53 -7.82 7.44 -14.90
N ALA A 54 -7.10 7.95 -15.92
CA ALA A 54 -7.27 9.31 -16.42
C ALA A 54 -8.48 9.32 -17.37
N ASP A 55 -9.63 9.70 -16.85
CA ASP A 55 -10.89 9.82 -17.58
C ASP A 55 -11.56 11.12 -17.13
N ASP A 56 -11.83 12.04 -18.05
CA ASP A 56 -12.44 13.35 -17.76
C ASP A 56 -13.85 13.21 -17.15
N GLY A 57 -14.49 12.04 -17.28
CA GLY A 57 -15.74 11.71 -16.61
C GLY A 57 -15.62 11.49 -15.10
N ILE A 58 -14.43 11.61 -14.50
CA ILE A 58 -14.22 11.46 -13.05
C ILE A 58 -15.10 12.41 -12.21
N GLU A 59 -15.52 13.54 -12.78
CA GLU A 59 -16.44 14.47 -12.14
C GLU A 59 -17.82 13.84 -11.88
N GLU A 60 -18.27 12.90 -12.72
CA GLU A 60 -19.50 12.13 -12.49
C GLU A 60 -19.36 11.19 -11.28
N ASP A 61 -18.18 10.59 -11.09
CA ASP A 61 -17.86 9.79 -9.91
C ASP A 61 -17.89 10.66 -8.64
N PHE A 62 -17.38 11.89 -8.69
CA PHE A 62 -17.42 12.82 -7.56
C PHE A 62 -18.84 13.27 -7.24
N GLU A 63 -19.64 13.58 -8.24
CA GLU A 63 -21.06 13.94 -8.02
C GLU A 63 -21.85 12.76 -7.43
N MET A 64 -21.61 11.54 -7.88
CA MET A 64 -22.21 10.32 -7.30
C MET A 64 -21.82 10.15 -5.82
N LEU A 65 -20.56 10.35 -5.46
CA LEU A 65 -20.11 10.31 -4.07
C LEU A 65 -20.77 11.40 -3.21
N LYS A 66 -20.92 12.60 -3.75
CA LYS A 66 -21.60 13.72 -3.07
C LYS A 66 -23.08 13.39 -2.81
N GLN A 67 -23.79 12.81 -3.80
CA GLN A 67 -25.16 12.35 -3.64
C GLN A 67 -25.29 11.22 -2.61
N ALA A 68 -24.23 10.43 -2.42
CA ALA A 68 -24.12 9.43 -1.35
C ALA A 68 -23.73 10.03 0.02
N GLU A 69 -23.77 11.35 0.18
CA GLU A 69 -23.45 12.10 1.40
C GLU A 69 -22.02 11.85 1.93
N ILE A 70 -21.07 11.68 1.01
CA ILE A 70 -19.65 11.56 1.34
C ILE A 70 -19.02 12.95 1.42
N ALA A 71 -18.35 13.25 2.53
CA ALA A 71 -17.77 14.58 2.77
C ALA A 71 -16.51 14.86 1.91
N THR A 72 -15.61 13.88 1.83
CA THR A 72 -14.33 13.99 1.10
C THR A 72 -13.92 12.65 0.54
N LEU A 73 -13.07 12.68 -0.50
CA LEU A 73 -12.34 11.53 -1.03
C LEU A 73 -10.83 11.74 -0.82
N VAL A 74 -10.12 10.69 -0.37
CA VAL A 74 -8.65 10.64 -0.31
C VAL A 74 -8.15 9.46 -1.11
N ALA A 75 -7.18 9.68 -2.00
CA ALA A 75 -6.52 8.63 -2.77
C ALA A 75 -5.00 8.77 -2.69
N VAL A 76 -4.30 7.65 -2.52
CA VAL A 76 -2.85 7.56 -2.72
C VAL A 76 -2.62 6.84 -4.04
N THR A 77 -2.04 7.52 -5.02
CA THR A 77 -1.93 7.01 -6.39
C THR A 77 -0.91 5.87 -6.52
N ASP A 78 -1.05 5.07 -7.57
CA ASP A 78 -0.07 4.06 -7.98
C ASP A 78 1.02 4.69 -8.85
N CYS A 79 2.24 4.79 -8.35
CA CYS A 79 3.36 5.42 -9.06
C CYS A 79 3.78 4.73 -10.37
N LEU A 80 3.29 3.52 -10.64
CA LEU A 80 3.56 2.78 -11.89
C LEU A 80 2.48 2.95 -12.95
N SER A 81 1.29 3.44 -12.59
CA SER A 81 0.13 3.57 -13.50
C SER A 81 -0.78 4.75 -13.18
N GLN A 82 -0.31 5.73 -12.44
CA GLN A 82 -1.12 6.91 -12.11
C GLN A 82 -1.34 7.82 -13.34
N PRO A 83 -2.43 8.58 -13.38
CA PRO A 83 -2.54 9.73 -14.26
C PRO A 83 -1.37 10.70 -14.07
N ASP A 84 -1.11 11.52 -15.07
CA ASP A 84 -0.09 12.55 -14.94
C ASP A 84 -0.47 13.62 -13.90
N GLU A 85 0.51 14.40 -13.47
CA GLU A 85 0.32 15.41 -12.42
C GLU A 85 -0.64 16.51 -12.86
N ALA A 86 -0.71 16.84 -14.15
CA ALA A 86 -1.61 17.86 -14.68
C ALA A 86 -3.07 17.40 -14.53
N PHE A 87 -3.39 16.16 -14.89
CA PHE A 87 -4.71 15.56 -14.68
C PHE A 87 -5.09 15.56 -13.19
N LEU A 88 -4.18 15.08 -12.34
CA LEU A 88 -4.45 15.02 -10.89
C LEU A 88 -4.69 16.43 -10.30
N ALA A 89 -3.91 17.42 -10.71
CA ALA A 89 -4.06 18.79 -10.24
C ALA A 89 -5.33 19.47 -10.77
N ALA A 90 -5.84 19.07 -11.95
CA ALA A 90 -7.07 19.61 -12.52
C ALA A 90 -8.33 19.10 -11.81
N HIS A 91 -8.33 17.84 -11.33
CA HIS A 91 -9.55 17.20 -10.80
C HIS A 91 -9.58 17.07 -9.28
N PHE A 92 -8.47 17.27 -8.58
CA PHE A 92 -8.42 17.18 -7.11
C PHE A 92 -8.09 18.51 -6.47
N ASP A 93 -8.82 18.92 -5.42
CA ASP A 93 -8.56 20.16 -4.65
C ASP A 93 -7.19 20.15 -3.97
N ARG A 94 -6.67 18.97 -3.68
CA ARG A 94 -5.38 18.72 -3.07
C ARG A 94 -4.66 17.64 -3.85
N CYS A 95 -3.57 17.99 -4.48
CA CYS A 95 -2.66 17.04 -5.12
C CYS A 95 -1.23 17.40 -4.70
N ARG A 96 -0.57 16.47 -4.00
CA ARG A 96 0.81 16.69 -3.58
C ARG A 96 1.64 15.43 -3.68
N PRO A 97 2.93 15.56 -4.00
CA PRO A 97 3.87 14.44 -3.85
C PRO A 97 3.76 13.85 -2.43
N TYR A 98 3.69 12.51 -2.35
CA TYR A 98 3.46 11.84 -1.08
C TYR A 98 4.66 11.02 -0.63
N LYS A 99 5.05 10.00 -1.41
CA LYS A 99 6.18 9.14 -1.09
C LYS A 99 7.03 8.86 -2.32
N THR A 100 8.33 8.73 -2.08
CA THR A 100 9.25 8.11 -3.04
C THR A 100 9.16 6.61 -2.91
N HIS A 101 8.81 5.91 -3.98
CA HIS A 101 8.82 4.47 -4.10
C HIS A 101 10.11 3.99 -4.74
N TYR A 102 10.68 2.93 -4.20
CA TYR A 102 11.89 2.28 -4.70
C TYR A 102 11.49 1.16 -5.65
N VAL A 103 12.02 1.20 -6.86
CA VAL A 103 11.57 0.34 -7.96
C VAL A 103 12.74 -0.43 -8.52
N TYR A 104 12.53 -1.71 -8.85
CA TYR A 104 13.45 -2.51 -9.65
C TYR A 104 12.87 -2.69 -11.05
N ASP A 105 13.63 -2.27 -12.05
CA ASP A 105 13.30 -2.41 -13.46
C ASP A 105 14.50 -3.01 -14.20
N ALA A 106 14.38 -4.27 -14.62
CA ALA A 106 15.45 -4.99 -15.29
C ALA A 106 15.83 -4.41 -16.67
N SER A 107 14.97 -3.56 -17.26
CA SER A 107 15.27 -2.88 -18.52
C SER A 107 16.23 -1.69 -18.36
N LEU A 108 16.42 -1.22 -17.12
CA LEU A 108 17.29 -0.11 -16.81
C LEU A 108 18.73 -0.55 -16.49
N PRO A 109 19.74 0.30 -16.73
CA PRO A 109 21.10 0.06 -16.29
C PRO A 109 21.21 -0.12 -14.77
N ASN A 110 22.29 -0.76 -14.30
CA ASN A 110 22.57 -0.96 -12.85
C ASN A 110 21.49 -1.78 -12.12
N ALA A 111 20.99 -2.80 -12.77
CA ALA A 111 20.05 -3.76 -12.17
C ALA A 111 20.69 -4.67 -11.09
N ASP A 112 21.96 -4.47 -10.74
CA ASP A 112 22.67 -5.22 -9.71
C ASP A 112 22.45 -4.58 -8.33
N TYR A 113 22.25 -5.46 -7.34
CA TYR A 113 22.15 -5.00 -5.93
C TYR A 113 23.46 -4.39 -5.43
N SER A 114 23.37 -3.53 -4.41
CA SER A 114 24.55 -3.06 -3.72
C SER A 114 25.38 -4.22 -3.17
N LYS A 115 26.69 -4.08 -3.10
CA LYS A 115 27.60 -5.09 -2.49
C LYS A 115 27.14 -5.49 -1.09
N HIS A 116 26.68 -4.50 -0.32
CA HIS A 116 26.17 -4.71 1.03
C HIS A 116 24.94 -5.65 1.05
N HIS A 117 24.01 -5.50 0.10
CA HIS A 117 22.83 -6.35 -0.01
C HIS A 117 23.22 -7.78 -0.42
N ARG A 118 24.11 -7.95 -1.40
CA ARG A 118 24.63 -9.27 -1.80
C ARG A 118 25.27 -10.02 -0.62
N ASP A 119 26.06 -9.31 0.20
CA ASP A 119 26.68 -9.93 1.39
C ASP A 119 25.64 -10.32 2.46
N ARG A 120 24.60 -9.52 2.63
CA ARG A 120 23.52 -9.84 3.56
C ARG A 120 22.68 -11.02 3.10
N ILE A 121 22.33 -11.08 1.83
CA ILE A 121 21.64 -12.22 1.22
C ILE A 121 22.44 -13.50 1.46
N ARG A 122 23.73 -13.50 1.09
CA ARG A 122 24.62 -14.65 1.27
C ARG A 122 24.71 -15.13 2.72
N ARG A 123 24.76 -14.21 3.68
CA ARG A 123 24.79 -14.56 5.11
C ARG A 123 23.45 -15.11 5.59
N ALA A 124 22.32 -14.48 5.22
CA ALA A 124 21.00 -14.91 5.64
C ALA A 124 20.64 -16.30 5.08
N ARG A 125 21.03 -16.62 3.82
CA ARG A 125 20.83 -17.93 3.21
C ARG A 125 21.58 -19.09 3.92
N LYS A 126 22.52 -18.78 4.82
CA LYS A 126 23.14 -19.83 5.67
C LYS A 126 22.27 -20.21 6.88
N SER A 127 21.28 -19.39 7.21
CA SER A 127 20.46 -19.53 8.42
C SER A 127 18.97 -19.66 8.13
N CYS A 128 18.53 -19.45 6.88
CA CYS A 128 17.14 -19.62 6.51
C CYS A 128 17.00 -20.12 5.07
N GLU A 129 15.92 -20.85 4.83
CA GLU A 129 15.48 -21.28 3.51
C GLU A 129 14.27 -20.44 3.10
N THR A 130 14.21 -20.07 1.82
CA THR A 130 13.08 -19.34 1.26
C THR A 130 12.32 -20.19 0.26
N ARG A 131 10.99 -20.07 0.23
CA ARG A 131 10.14 -20.75 -0.74
C ARG A 131 8.83 -19.99 -0.96
N VAL A 132 8.24 -20.21 -2.14
CA VAL A 132 6.87 -19.80 -2.42
C VAL A 132 5.93 -20.69 -1.65
N VAL A 133 4.95 -20.08 -0.98
CA VAL A 133 3.97 -20.81 -0.16
C VAL A 133 2.56 -20.32 -0.46
N LYS A 134 1.56 -21.13 -0.18
CA LYS A 134 0.18 -20.67 -0.08
C LYS A 134 0.02 -19.97 1.28
N LEU A 135 -0.36 -18.69 1.28
CA LEU A 135 -0.54 -17.94 2.51
C LEU A 135 -1.55 -18.61 3.45
N ALA A 136 -2.59 -19.23 2.89
CA ALA A 136 -3.62 -19.93 3.66
C ALA A 136 -3.05 -21.04 4.56
N ASP A 137 -2.03 -21.78 4.09
CA ASP A 137 -1.41 -22.88 4.84
C ASP A 137 -0.53 -22.39 6.01
N HIS A 138 -0.17 -21.10 6.01
CA HIS A 138 0.71 -20.46 7.00
C HIS A 138 0.05 -19.26 7.70
N LEU A 139 -1.29 -19.18 7.64
CA LEU A 139 -2.01 -17.99 8.09
C LEU A 139 -1.84 -17.70 9.58
N ASP A 140 -1.75 -18.73 10.43
CA ASP A 140 -1.53 -18.54 11.88
C ASP A 140 -0.14 -17.93 12.15
N ALA A 141 0.90 -18.49 11.56
CA ALA A 141 2.26 -17.97 11.70
C ALA A 141 2.40 -16.56 11.11
N TRP A 142 1.75 -16.28 9.97
CA TRP A 142 1.67 -14.94 9.41
C TRP A 142 1.01 -13.96 10.37
N MET A 143 -0.16 -14.32 10.94
CA MET A 143 -0.89 -13.45 11.87
C MET A 143 -0.10 -13.16 13.14
N GLU A 144 0.66 -14.11 13.66
CA GLU A 144 1.55 -13.89 14.80
C GLU A 144 2.62 -12.84 14.47
N CYS A 145 3.30 -12.99 13.32
CA CYS A 145 4.28 -12.01 12.83
C CYS A 145 3.66 -10.64 12.64
N TYR A 146 2.49 -10.57 11.99
CA TYR A 146 1.82 -9.33 11.67
C TYR A 146 1.30 -8.61 12.92
N THR A 147 0.65 -9.31 13.84
CA THR A 147 0.19 -8.75 15.12
C THR A 147 1.36 -8.21 15.95
N THR A 148 2.50 -8.90 15.91
CA THR A 148 3.73 -8.42 16.55
C THR A 148 4.24 -7.13 15.90
N LEU A 149 4.21 -7.03 14.57
CA LEU A 149 4.55 -5.80 13.84
C LEU A 149 3.60 -4.65 14.20
N VAL A 150 2.29 -4.90 14.20
CA VAL A 150 1.25 -3.91 14.55
C VAL A 150 1.51 -3.34 15.94
N ARG A 151 1.73 -4.19 16.95
CA ARG A 151 2.03 -3.75 18.31
C ARG A 151 3.33 -2.97 18.39
N LYS A 152 4.41 -3.47 17.78
CA LYS A 152 5.74 -2.85 17.84
C LYS A 152 5.80 -1.49 17.16
N LYS A 153 4.99 -1.27 16.11
CA LYS A 153 4.96 -0.05 15.32
C LYS A 153 3.78 0.85 15.64
N ASN A 154 2.94 0.49 16.62
CA ASN A 154 1.71 1.20 16.97
C ASN A 154 0.83 1.48 15.73
N ILE A 155 0.71 0.47 14.86
CA ILE A 155 -0.09 0.60 13.63
C ILE A 155 -1.57 0.67 14.01
N THR A 156 -2.23 1.73 13.54
CA THR A 156 -3.66 2.02 13.78
C THR A 156 -4.41 2.24 12.48
N GLY A 157 -5.73 2.33 12.58
CA GLY A 157 -6.59 2.62 11.42
C GLY A 157 -6.63 1.46 10.42
N ILE A 158 -6.77 1.80 9.14
CA ILE A 158 -6.99 0.83 8.05
C ILE A 158 -5.85 -0.18 7.88
N GLN A 159 -4.66 0.15 8.34
CA GLN A 159 -3.48 -0.71 8.25
C GLN A 159 -3.40 -1.75 9.38
N ASN A 160 -4.33 -1.76 10.32
CA ASN A 160 -4.47 -2.81 11.34
C ASN A 160 -5.42 -3.88 10.83
N PHE A 161 -4.93 -4.70 9.90
CA PHE A 161 -5.74 -5.69 9.20
C PHE A 161 -6.15 -6.87 10.10
N ALA A 162 -7.43 -7.23 10.03
CA ALA A 162 -7.95 -8.43 10.66
C ALA A 162 -7.51 -9.69 9.89
N ARG A 163 -7.66 -10.86 10.53
CA ARG A 163 -7.41 -12.16 9.91
C ARG A 163 -8.21 -12.38 8.62
N SER A 164 -9.47 -11.93 8.59
CA SER A 164 -10.34 -12.02 7.42
C SER A 164 -9.78 -11.34 6.18
N TYR A 165 -9.08 -10.21 6.35
CA TYR A 165 -8.38 -9.54 5.26
C TYR A 165 -7.34 -10.48 4.61
N PHE A 166 -6.50 -11.12 5.42
CA PHE A 166 -5.48 -12.03 4.90
C PHE A 166 -6.07 -13.32 4.32
N GLN A 167 -7.21 -13.78 4.81
CA GLN A 167 -7.96 -14.88 4.20
C GLN A 167 -8.44 -14.52 2.79
N ALA A 168 -8.95 -13.30 2.61
CA ALA A 168 -9.36 -12.81 1.30
C ALA A 168 -8.15 -12.63 0.34
N VAL A 169 -7.04 -12.05 0.82
CA VAL A 169 -5.81 -11.89 0.02
C VAL A 169 -5.21 -13.26 -0.35
N ALA A 170 -5.28 -14.24 0.54
CA ALA A 170 -4.68 -15.57 0.33
C ALA A 170 -5.29 -16.35 -0.85
N VAL A 171 -6.52 -16.03 -1.25
CA VAL A 171 -7.23 -16.69 -2.37
C VAL A 171 -7.18 -15.88 -3.66
N MET A 172 -6.55 -14.72 -3.67
CA MET A 172 -6.40 -13.91 -4.88
C MET A 172 -5.34 -14.52 -5.80
N PRO A 173 -5.64 -14.77 -7.08
CA PRO A 173 -4.68 -15.38 -8.02
C PRO A 173 -3.49 -14.45 -8.35
N GLU A 174 -3.64 -13.16 -8.12
CA GLU A 174 -2.58 -12.15 -8.28
C GLU A 174 -1.60 -12.15 -7.10
N ALA A 175 -2.00 -12.67 -5.94
CA ALA A 175 -1.15 -12.70 -4.74
C ALA A 175 -0.14 -13.85 -4.80
N THR A 176 1.11 -13.54 -4.51
CA THR A 176 2.20 -14.53 -4.34
C THR A 176 2.84 -14.28 -2.99
N THR A 177 2.97 -15.32 -2.17
CA THR A 177 3.67 -15.23 -0.89
C THR A 177 5.00 -15.95 -0.96
N ILE A 178 6.08 -15.26 -0.62
CA ILE A 178 7.42 -15.85 -0.41
C ILE A 178 7.70 -15.82 1.08
N ALA A 179 8.04 -16.96 1.65
CA ALA A 179 8.34 -17.09 3.08
C ALA A 179 9.74 -17.65 3.31
N ALA A 180 10.33 -17.23 4.42
CA ALA A 180 11.60 -17.75 4.93
C ALA A 180 11.35 -18.59 6.19
N PHE A 181 12.06 -19.71 6.27
CA PHE A 181 12.00 -20.66 7.36
C PHE A 181 13.37 -20.81 8.01
N VAL A 182 13.40 -20.90 9.32
CA VAL A 182 14.59 -21.18 10.15
C VAL A 182 14.30 -22.45 10.92
N ASP A 183 15.14 -23.47 10.76
CA ASP A 183 14.95 -24.80 11.37
C ASP A 183 13.54 -25.36 11.14
N GLY A 184 12.98 -25.14 9.92
CA GLY A 184 11.65 -25.56 9.53
C GLY A 184 10.50 -24.67 10.03
N ALA A 185 10.75 -23.73 10.94
CA ALA A 185 9.73 -22.81 11.46
C ALA A 185 9.61 -21.54 10.61
N PHE A 186 8.37 -21.05 10.41
CA PHE A 186 8.10 -19.78 9.70
C PHE A 186 8.77 -18.61 10.44
N ALA A 187 9.65 -17.90 9.76
CA ALA A 187 10.44 -16.80 10.35
C ALA A 187 10.13 -15.43 9.72
N SER A 188 9.75 -15.40 8.46
CA SER A 188 9.40 -14.17 7.74
C SER A 188 8.53 -14.50 6.54
N GLY A 189 7.63 -13.60 6.17
CA GLY A 189 6.84 -13.72 4.95
C GLY A 189 6.68 -12.36 4.26
N HIS A 190 6.46 -12.41 2.94
CA HIS A 190 6.17 -11.25 2.14
C HIS A 190 5.13 -11.60 1.08
N ILE A 191 4.06 -10.81 1.01
CA ILE A 191 3.00 -10.92 0.02
C ILE A 191 3.30 -9.95 -1.12
N TRP A 192 3.29 -10.44 -2.33
CA TRP A 192 3.49 -9.70 -3.57
C TRP A 192 2.21 -9.73 -4.37
N MET A 193 1.80 -8.58 -4.94
CA MET A 193 0.63 -8.48 -5.79
C MET A 193 1.06 -8.22 -7.23
N ARG A 194 0.54 -8.98 -8.20
CA ARG A 194 0.93 -8.90 -9.61
C ARG A 194 -0.19 -8.34 -10.46
N HIS A 195 0.14 -7.50 -11.43
CA HIS A 195 -0.79 -7.01 -12.45
C HIS A 195 -0.05 -6.54 -13.70
N GLU A 196 -0.35 -7.13 -14.85
CA GLU A 196 0.06 -6.66 -16.20
C GLU A 196 1.50 -6.12 -16.26
N GLY A 197 2.50 -6.96 -15.97
CA GLY A 197 3.91 -6.57 -16.01
C GLY A 197 4.38 -5.73 -14.81
N LYS A 198 3.57 -5.58 -13.77
CA LYS A 198 3.91 -4.89 -12.52
C LYS A 198 3.78 -5.83 -11.33
N VAL A 199 4.66 -5.65 -10.36
CA VAL A 199 4.64 -6.39 -9.08
C VAL A 199 4.78 -5.40 -7.94
N TYR A 200 3.91 -5.51 -6.95
CA TYR A 200 3.87 -4.61 -5.81
C TYR A 200 4.21 -5.35 -4.52
N SER A 201 5.16 -4.82 -3.77
CA SER A 201 5.41 -5.23 -2.39
C SER A 201 4.21 -4.86 -1.53
N HIS A 202 3.37 -5.84 -1.24
CA HIS A 202 2.10 -5.58 -0.57
C HIS A 202 2.24 -5.46 0.94
N LEU A 203 2.65 -6.54 1.60
CA LEU A 203 2.87 -6.58 3.06
C LEU A 203 3.99 -7.57 3.41
N ALA A 204 4.77 -7.21 4.41
CA ALA A 204 5.84 -8.04 4.95
C ALA A 204 5.75 -8.09 6.49
N ALA A 205 5.96 -9.28 7.05
CA ALA A 205 6.03 -9.47 8.47
C ALA A 205 7.10 -10.52 8.82
N SER A 206 7.72 -10.36 9.99
CA SER A 206 8.79 -11.25 10.44
C SER A 206 8.73 -11.46 11.95
N THR A 207 9.09 -12.65 12.38
CA THR A 207 9.40 -12.92 13.80
C THR A 207 10.63 -12.11 14.26
N GLU A 208 10.89 -12.09 15.54
CA GLU A 208 12.12 -11.47 16.05
C GLU A 208 13.36 -12.18 15.54
N LEU A 209 13.34 -13.52 15.50
CA LEU A 209 14.41 -14.34 14.95
C LEU A 209 14.62 -14.05 13.45
N GLY A 210 13.53 -13.97 12.65
CA GLY A 210 13.60 -13.64 11.24
C GLY A 210 14.22 -12.27 10.97
N ARG A 211 13.92 -11.27 11.81
CA ARG A 211 14.57 -9.95 11.74
C ARG A 211 16.05 -10.01 12.09
N LYS A 212 16.41 -10.71 13.19
CA LYS A 212 17.80 -10.88 13.63
C LYS A 212 18.65 -11.56 12.55
N LEU A 213 18.12 -12.60 11.93
CA LEU A 213 18.79 -13.36 10.86
C LEU A 213 18.62 -12.71 9.47
N ARG A 214 17.87 -11.60 9.38
CA ARG A 214 17.68 -10.81 8.14
C ARG A 214 17.01 -11.60 7.01
N CYS A 215 16.03 -12.42 7.34
CA CYS A 215 15.31 -13.28 6.42
C CYS A 215 14.58 -12.52 5.30
N ALA A 216 14.32 -11.23 5.44
CA ALA A 216 13.74 -10.41 4.39
C ALA A 216 14.68 -10.24 3.18
N PHE A 217 16.01 -10.30 3.35
CA PHE A 217 16.96 -10.13 2.25
C PHE A 217 16.84 -11.23 1.18
N PRO A 218 16.91 -12.54 1.52
CA PRO A 218 16.70 -13.59 0.54
C PRO A 218 15.28 -13.63 -0.02
N ILE A 219 14.24 -13.20 0.72
CA ILE A 219 12.88 -13.09 0.18
C ILE A 219 12.81 -12.06 -0.96
N TYR A 220 13.44 -10.89 -0.81
CA TYR A 220 13.49 -9.87 -1.86
C TYR A 220 14.32 -10.33 -3.05
N ASP A 221 15.45 -11.00 -2.80
CA ASP A 221 16.27 -11.60 -3.85
C ASP A 221 15.47 -12.61 -4.67
N ASP A 222 14.76 -13.54 -4.02
CA ASP A 222 13.91 -14.51 -4.70
C ASP A 222 12.77 -13.86 -5.50
N ALA A 223 12.14 -12.81 -4.93
CA ALA A 223 11.11 -12.06 -5.63
C ALA A 223 11.66 -11.41 -6.91
N ILE A 224 12.84 -10.77 -6.82
CA ILE A 224 13.48 -10.17 -7.98
C ILE A 224 13.85 -11.23 -9.01
N GLN A 225 14.46 -12.36 -8.61
CA GLN A 225 14.79 -13.44 -9.53
C GLN A 225 13.55 -14.02 -10.22
N MET A 226 12.42 -14.11 -9.48
CA MET A 226 11.16 -14.64 -9.99
C MET A 226 10.46 -13.69 -10.97
N PHE A 227 10.50 -12.39 -10.70
CA PHE A 227 9.65 -11.43 -11.40
C PHE A 227 10.40 -10.52 -12.37
N ARG A 228 11.74 -10.44 -12.32
CA ARG A 228 12.51 -9.48 -13.13
C ARG A 228 12.27 -9.59 -14.65
N GLU A 229 11.92 -10.77 -15.16
CA GLU A 229 11.65 -10.93 -16.58
C GLU A 229 10.24 -10.44 -16.90
N GLY A 230 10.14 -9.34 -17.66
CA GLY A 230 8.87 -8.75 -18.10
C GLY A 230 8.08 -8.01 -17.04
N HIS A 231 8.66 -7.73 -15.83
CA HIS A 231 7.98 -6.99 -14.79
C HIS A 231 8.84 -5.87 -14.22
N ILE A 232 8.13 -4.80 -13.81
CA ILE A 232 8.66 -3.76 -12.93
C ILE A 232 8.19 -4.07 -11.51
N ILE A 233 9.10 -4.03 -10.53
CA ILE A 233 8.81 -4.38 -9.14
C ILE A 233 8.84 -3.11 -8.29
N ASP A 234 7.71 -2.73 -7.71
CA ASP A 234 7.61 -1.65 -6.74
C ASP A 234 7.77 -2.19 -5.32
N PHE A 235 8.84 -1.81 -4.65
CA PHE A 235 9.09 -2.16 -3.24
C PHE A 235 8.34 -1.26 -2.26
N GLY A 236 7.62 -0.25 -2.76
CA GLY A 236 6.94 0.75 -1.95
C GLY A 236 7.89 1.81 -1.36
N GLY A 237 7.30 2.77 -0.68
CA GLY A 237 8.03 3.88 -0.04
C GLY A 237 8.58 3.54 1.35
N SER A 238 9.16 4.57 1.99
CA SER A 238 9.61 4.55 3.39
C SER A 238 8.45 4.46 4.39
N ALA A 239 8.76 4.17 5.65
CA ALA A 239 7.76 4.16 6.72
C ALA A 239 7.40 5.58 7.19
N GLY A 240 6.13 5.76 7.62
CA GLY A 240 5.65 7.06 8.11
C GLY A 240 5.27 8.05 7.01
N ALA A 241 4.78 9.22 7.40
CA ALA A 241 4.39 10.31 6.50
C ALA A 241 5.57 11.20 6.12
N GLU A 242 6.61 11.26 6.97
CA GLU A 242 7.82 12.03 6.75
C GLU A 242 9.02 11.11 6.52
N GLU A 243 9.88 11.47 5.56
CA GLU A 243 11.14 10.76 5.32
C GLU A 243 12.12 11.12 6.43
N SER A 244 12.38 10.19 7.35
CA SER A 244 13.40 10.38 8.37
C SER A 244 14.79 10.04 7.83
N ALA A 245 15.80 10.80 8.27
CA ALA A 245 17.19 10.61 7.83
C ALA A 245 17.77 9.22 8.17
N ASN A 246 17.23 8.53 9.19
CA ASN A 246 17.67 7.21 9.66
C ASN A 246 16.60 6.12 9.42
N ASP A 247 16.00 6.06 8.24
CA ASP A 247 15.02 5.04 7.90
C ASP A 247 15.70 3.78 7.33
N GLY A 248 15.96 2.81 8.19
CA GLY A 248 16.53 1.51 7.78
C GLY A 248 15.66 0.73 6.78
N LEU A 249 14.35 1.04 6.67
CA LEU A 249 13.48 0.47 5.64
C LEU A 249 13.76 1.12 4.27
N ARG A 250 14.03 2.43 4.25
CA ARG A 250 14.46 3.12 3.04
C ARG A 250 15.76 2.50 2.51
N ASP A 251 16.80 2.43 3.36
CA ASP A 251 18.11 1.90 2.97
C ASP A 251 18.02 0.44 2.50
N PHE A 252 17.12 -0.35 3.13
CA PHE A 252 16.85 -1.72 2.73
C PHE A 252 16.24 -1.79 1.31
N LYS A 253 15.21 -0.99 1.01
CA LYS A 253 14.55 -0.99 -0.30
C LYS A 253 15.44 -0.40 -1.40
N GLN A 254 16.09 0.71 -1.11
CA GLN A 254 17.00 1.40 -2.02
C GLN A 254 18.16 0.50 -2.47
N GLY A 255 18.66 -0.37 -1.59
CA GLY A 255 19.75 -1.28 -1.96
C GLY A 255 19.36 -2.40 -2.92
N PHE A 256 18.06 -2.64 -3.16
CA PHE A 256 17.53 -3.53 -4.18
C PHE A 256 17.04 -2.79 -5.43
N ALA A 257 16.75 -1.50 -5.33
CA ALA A 257 16.17 -0.70 -6.39
C ALA A 257 17.24 -0.16 -7.34
N ASN A 258 16.84 0.10 -8.59
CA ASN A 258 17.64 0.82 -9.58
C ASN A 258 16.90 2.03 -10.16
N ALA A 259 15.67 2.28 -9.67
CA ALA A 259 14.89 3.45 -10.03
C ALA A 259 14.04 3.93 -8.84
N GLU A 260 13.63 5.18 -8.93
CA GLU A 260 12.67 5.78 -8.00
C GLU A 260 11.46 6.30 -8.77
N ARG A 261 10.29 6.21 -8.16
CA ARG A 261 9.04 6.77 -8.67
C ARG A 261 8.34 7.50 -7.54
N ARG A 262 7.57 8.52 -7.88
CA ARG A 262 6.82 9.30 -6.90
C ARG A 262 5.33 9.05 -7.05
N ASN A 263 4.64 8.78 -5.96
CA ASN A 263 3.20 8.79 -5.93
C ASN A 263 2.67 10.10 -5.33
N PHE A 264 1.36 10.31 -5.46
CA PHE A 264 0.68 11.50 -4.99
C PHE A 264 -0.38 11.13 -3.96
N LEU A 265 -0.59 12.03 -3.01
CA LEU A 265 -1.78 12.05 -2.19
C LEU A 265 -2.73 13.07 -2.79
N CYS A 266 -3.87 12.57 -3.24
CA CYS A 266 -4.94 13.35 -3.84
C CYS A 266 -6.11 13.42 -2.86
N GLY A 267 -6.72 14.59 -2.74
CA GLY A 267 -7.88 14.84 -1.90
C GLY A 267 -8.91 15.69 -2.63
N HIS A 268 -10.19 15.29 -2.54
CA HIS A 268 -11.29 16.07 -3.11
C HIS A 268 -12.36 16.33 -2.06
N ILE A 269 -12.86 17.58 -2.00
CA ILE A 269 -13.89 18.01 -1.05
C ILE A 269 -15.24 17.94 -1.80
N LEU A 270 -15.99 16.88 -1.52
CA LEU A 270 -17.28 16.63 -2.17
C LEU A 270 -18.40 17.54 -1.66
N ASP A 271 -18.36 17.89 -0.36
CA ASP A 271 -19.27 18.84 0.28
C ASP A 271 -18.47 19.83 1.14
N PHE A 272 -18.29 21.05 0.62
CA PHE A 272 -17.51 22.09 1.27
C PHE A 272 -18.12 22.55 2.59
N GLY A 273 -19.45 22.67 2.67
CA GLY A 273 -20.12 23.06 3.91
C GLY A 273 -19.96 22.02 5.00
N LEU A 274 -20.15 20.74 4.65
CA LEU A 274 -19.94 19.64 5.59
C LEU A 274 -18.46 19.55 6.02
N TYR A 275 -17.52 19.70 5.07
CA TYR A 275 -16.08 19.68 5.38
C TYR A 275 -15.71 20.75 6.42
N GLN A 276 -16.18 21.99 6.22
CA GLN A 276 -15.95 23.08 7.17
C GLN A 276 -16.56 22.79 8.55
N ALA A 277 -17.80 22.29 8.60
CA ALA A 277 -18.47 21.93 9.83
C ALA A 277 -17.72 20.83 10.62
N LEU A 278 -17.20 19.81 9.91
CA LEU A 278 -16.40 18.74 10.50
C LEU A 278 -15.06 19.26 11.05
N CYS A 279 -14.39 20.18 10.34
CA CYS A 279 -13.17 20.82 10.80
C CYS A 279 -13.41 21.69 12.04
N ALA A 280 -14.47 22.53 12.03
CA ALA A 280 -14.85 23.36 13.16
C ALA A 280 -15.17 22.53 14.40
N ARG A 281 -15.91 21.43 14.24
CA ARG A 281 -16.21 20.49 15.34
C ARG A 281 -14.93 19.90 15.98
N ARG A 282 -13.87 19.71 15.21
CA ARG A 282 -12.57 19.20 15.67
C ARG A 282 -11.62 20.30 16.14
N GLY A 283 -11.98 21.56 15.94
CA GLY A 283 -11.12 22.70 16.27
C GLY A 283 -9.86 22.78 15.39
N VAL A 284 -9.93 22.31 14.13
CA VAL A 284 -8.80 22.29 13.20
C VAL A 284 -9.02 23.22 12.02
N ASP A 285 -7.94 23.78 11.51
CA ASP A 285 -7.99 24.61 10.31
C ASP A 285 -8.32 23.76 9.07
N PRO A 286 -9.38 24.08 8.30
CA PRO A 286 -9.69 23.41 7.05
C PRO A 286 -8.56 23.45 6.02
N ALA A 287 -7.67 24.46 6.11
CA ALA A 287 -6.51 24.63 5.24
C ALA A 287 -5.26 23.84 5.69
N ALA A 288 -5.33 23.12 6.82
CA ALA A 288 -4.20 22.34 7.34
C ALA A 288 -3.57 21.43 6.29
N ALA A 289 -2.27 21.17 6.43
CA ALA A 289 -1.51 20.34 5.48
C ALA A 289 -1.99 18.87 5.48
N PHE A 290 -2.52 18.37 6.59
CA PHE A 290 -3.11 17.02 6.66
C PHE A 290 -4.50 17.02 6.03
N PHE A 291 -4.78 16.06 5.16
CA PHE A 291 -6.09 15.96 4.51
C PHE A 291 -6.71 14.57 4.71
N PRO A 292 -8.01 14.50 5.01
CA PRO A 292 -8.89 15.63 5.38
C PRO A 292 -8.53 16.13 6.79
N ALA A 293 -8.56 17.45 6.98
CA ALA A 293 -8.07 18.11 8.19
C ALA A 293 -8.74 17.60 9.47
N TYR A 294 -10.04 17.30 9.45
CA TYR A 294 -10.79 16.77 10.59
C TYR A 294 -10.35 15.36 11.06
N ARG A 295 -9.46 14.68 10.33
CA ARG A 295 -8.86 13.39 10.72
C ARG A 295 -7.45 13.54 11.30
N SER A 296 -6.90 14.75 11.36
CA SER A 296 -5.61 14.96 12.00
C SER A 296 -5.67 14.54 13.48
N SER A 297 -4.59 13.91 13.95
CA SER A 297 -4.40 13.74 15.41
C SER A 297 -4.14 15.12 16.00
N VAL A 298 -4.97 15.56 16.92
CA VAL A 298 -4.74 16.76 17.74
C VAL A 298 -3.70 16.42 18.78
#